data_eb9a390b2d7999b57ab56b5c8de7e5d6
#
_entry.id   eb9a390b2d7999b57ab56b5c8de7e5d6
#
_cell.length_a   1.000
_cell.length_b   1.000
_cell.length_c   1.000
_cell.angle_alpha   90.00
_cell.angle_beta   90.00
_cell.angle_gamma   90.00
#
_symmetry.space_group_name_H-M   'P 1'
#
loop_
_entity.id
_entity.type
_entity.pdbx_description
1 polymer ?
#
loop_
_entity_poly.entity_id
_entity_poly.type
_entity_poly.pdbx_seq_one_letter_code
_entity_poly.pdbx_strand_id
1 'polypeptide(L)'
;MGKRQSLKEFQSLAGHVNWSLAVFPLLKPALSTVYAKMANKSHLMASVCINNAVRDELLWFAKHARNSNGIFLLQSIAWDPTLHTSDTMICFTDACLDGMAYWFPQLNLGFQFRIPDESQTHHIFYYEALTVTCAILDKHHNLSRIILHSDNQNMVDIWHSLEASPPYNQLLMLTIDGLIDSNTDARILHVPRTSNTVADTLSHFNNMLALQLAPQLHISTFQPPQGTLGAAKK
;
A
#
# COMPACT_ATOMS: atom_id res chain seq x y z
N MET A 1 -26.93 -15.09 -6.83
CA MET A 1 -26.88 -15.42 -5.40
C MET A 1 -25.49 -15.94 -5.05
N GLY A 2 -24.76 -15.31 -4.13
CA GLY A 2 -23.45 -15.76 -3.70
C GLY A 2 -23.54 -17.11 -2.95
N LYS A 3 -22.51 -17.97 -3.13
CA LYS A 3 -22.37 -19.19 -2.34
C LYS A 3 -22.30 -18.84 -0.86
N ARG A 4 -22.88 -19.68 -0.01
CA ARG A 4 -22.83 -19.52 1.44
C ARG A 4 -22.15 -20.71 2.06
N GLN A 5 -21.40 -20.48 3.11
CA GLN A 5 -20.73 -21.50 3.92
C GLN A 5 -20.99 -21.23 5.41
N SER A 6 -20.75 -22.20 6.26
CA SER A 6 -20.87 -22.02 7.70
C SER A 6 -19.70 -21.20 8.27
N LEU A 7 -19.90 -20.55 9.41
CA LEU A 7 -18.83 -19.87 10.14
C LEU A 7 -17.68 -20.84 10.44
N LYS A 8 -17.98 -22.10 10.78
CA LYS A 8 -16.97 -23.14 11.05
C LYS A 8 -16.05 -23.36 9.86
N GLU A 9 -16.60 -23.42 8.63
CA GLU A 9 -15.81 -23.60 7.41
C GLU A 9 -14.95 -22.36 7.12
N PHE A 10 -15.49 -21.16 7.34
CA PHE A 10 -14.71 -19.92 7.22
C PHE A 10 -13.55 -19.85 8.24
N GLN A 11 -13.79 -20.23 9.49
CA GLN A 11 -12.75 -20.30 10.52
C GLN A 11 -11.67 -21.32 10.19
N SER A 12 -12.06 -22.50 9.68
CA SER A 12 -11.12 -23.51 9.23
C SER A 12 -10.26 -23.00 8.06
N LEU A 13 -10.88 -22.39 7.05
CA LEU A 13 -10.17 -21.79 5.92
C LEU A 13 -9.20 -20.69 6.39
N ALA A 14 -9.68 -19.74 7.21
CA ALA A 14 -8.86 -18.67 7.75
C ALA A 14 -7.66 -19.22 8.54
N GLY A 15 -7.86 -20.28 9.34
CA GLY A 15 -6.79 -20.95 10.07
C GLY A 15 -5.71 -21.53 9.16
N HIS A 16 -6.10 -22.20 8.06
CA HIS A 16 -5.13 -22.75 7.10
C HIS A 16 -4.34 -21.66 6.38
N VAL A 17 -5.04 -20.60 5.91
CA VAL A 17 -4.37 -19.46 5.27
C VAL A 17 -3.46 -18.76 6.28
N ASN A 18 -3.94 -18.48 7.50
CA ASN A 18 -3.15 -17.81 8.53
C ASN A 18 -1.90 -18.60 8.92
N TRP A 19 -1.96 -19.93 8.94
CA TRP A 19 -0.77 -20.76 9.19
C TRP A 19 0.30 -20.54 8.11
N SER A 20 -0.10 -20.45 6.85
CA SER A 20 0.84 -20.19 5.74
C SER A 20 1.42 -18.78 5.75
N LEU A 21 0.77 -17.81 6.42
CA LEU A 21 1.30 -16.44 6.58
C LEU A 21 2.57 -16.38 7.45
N ALA A 22 2.87 -17.43 8.23
CA ALA A 22 4.16 -17.56 8.90
C ALA A 22 5.33 -17.62 7.89
N VAL A 23 5.07 -18.12 6.66
CA VAL A 23 6.04 -18.19 5.56
C VAL A 23 5.86 -17.03 4.58
N PHE A 24 4.64 -16.52 4.43
CA PHE A 24 4.26 -15.48 3.47
C PHE A 24 3.58 -14.28 4.16
N PRO A 25 4.26 -13.55 5.06
CA PRO A 25 3.63 -12.51 5.89
C PRO A 25 3.01 -11.36 5.06
N LEU A 26 3.58 -11.02 3.91
CA LEU A 26 3.03 -9.99 3.02
C LEU A 26 1.66 -10.36 2.45
N LEU A 27 1.27 -11.64 2.45
CA LEU A 27 -0.03 -12.06 1.92
C LEU A 27 -1.18 -11.92 2.94
N LYS A 28 -0.95 -11.35 4.10
CA LYS A 28 -1.95 -11.13 5.15
C LYS A 28 -3.21 -10.38 4.68
N PRO A 29 -3.17 -9.41 3.76
CA PRO A 29 -4.35 -8.74 3.23
C PRO A 29 -5.40 -9.66 2.61
N ALA A 30 -5.02 -10.87 2.19
CA ALA A 30 -5.94 -11.88 1.66
C ALA A 30 -7.03 -12.34 2.65
N LEU A 31 -6.85 -12.09 3.93
CA LEU A 31 -7.82 -12.46 4.97
C LEU A 31 -8.69 -11.29 5.46
N SER A 32 -8.51 -10.07 4.96
CA SER A 32 -9.23 -8.89 5.42
C SER A 32 -10.75 -9.04 5.34
N THR A 33 -11.27 -9.38 4.17
CA THR A 33 -12.72 -9.57 3.99
C THR A 33 -13.21 -10.86 4.69
N VAL A 34 -12.39 -11.90 4.76
CA VAL A 34 -12.72 -13.14 5.49
C VAL A 34 -12.97 -12.84 6.96
N TYR A 35 -12.08 -12.12 7.64
CA TYR A 35 -12.25 -11.73 9.04
C TYR A 35 -13.44 -10.78 9.22
N ALA A 36 -13.60 -9.78 8.34
CA ALA A 36 -14.75 -8.88 8.39
C ALA A 36 -16.09 -9.62 8.28
N LYS A 37 -16.16 -10.68 7.47
CA LYS A 37 -17.37 -11.53 7.32
C LYS A 37 -17.63 -12.42 8.52
N MET A 38 -16.62 -12.81 9.26
CA MET A 38 -16.73 -13.61 10.49
C MET A 38 -17.04 -12.75 11.72
N ALA A 39 -16.69 -11.47 11.68
CA ALA A 39 -16.95 -10.55 12.79
C ALA A 39 -18.42 -10.56 13.21
N ASN A 40 -18.65 -10.48 14.52
CA ASN A 40 -19.98 -10.45 15.13
C ASN A 40 -20.84 -11.74 14.94
N LYS A 41 -20.22 -12.85 14.58
CA LYS A 41 -20.86 -14.17 14.49
C LYS A 41 -20.31 -15.10 15.57
N SER A 42 -21.20 -15.69 16.36
CA SER A 42 -20.82 -16.61 17.46
C SER A 42 -21.24 -18.06 17.20
N HIS A 43 -22.30 -18.25 16.41
CA HIS A 43 -22.82 -19.60 16.16
C HIS A 43 -22.07 -20.26 15.00
N LEU A 44 -21.46 -21.43 15.23
CA LEU A 44 -20.60 -22.13 14.24
C LEU A 44 -21.30 -22.44 12.91
N MET A 45 -22.61 -22.65 12.94
CA MET A 45 -23.42 -22.89 11.73
C MET A 45 -24.01 -21.61 11.13
N ALA A 46 -23.66 -20.42 11.68
CA ALA A 46 -24.10 -19.17 11.10
C ALA A 46 -23.66 -19.06 9.62
N SER A 47 -24.59 -18.66 8.77
CA SER A 47 -24.33 -18.55 7.34
C SER A 47 -23.46 -17.33 7.02
N VAL A 48 -22.35 -17.54 6.32
CA VAL A 48 -21.43 -16.51 5.83
C VAL A 48 -21.47 -16.49 4.30
N CYS A 49 -21.70 -15.31 3.72
CA CYS A 49 -21.79 -15.13 2.27
C CYS A 49 -20.40 -14.96 1.64
N ILE A 50 -20.10 -15.77 0.63
CA ILE A 50 -18.92 -15.59 -0.21
C ILE A 50 -19.28 -14.58 -1.30
N ASN A 51 -18.76 -13.37 -1.17
CA ASN A 51 -18.86 -12.32 -2.21
C ASN A 51 -17.60 -12.28 -3.08
N ASN A 52 -17.60 -11.42 -4.08
CA ASN A 52 -16.46 -11.28 -4.98
C ASN A 52 -15.19 -10.86 -4.21
N ALA A 53 -15.28 -9.96 -3.21
CA ALA A 53 -14.11 -9.54 -2.45
C ALA A 53 -13.43 -10.72 -1.75
N VAL A 54 -14.17 -11.59 -1.03
CA VAL A 54 -13.62 -12.82 -0.44
C VAL A 54 -12.95 -13.71 -1.49
N ARG A 55 -13.61 -13.87 -2.64
CA ARG A 55 -13.09 -14.70 -3.72
C ARG A 55 -11.80 -14.12 -4.29
N ASP A 56 -11.79 -12.84 -4.59
CA ASP A 56 -10.67 -12.16 -5.25
C ASP A 56 -9.43 -12.12 -4.32
N GLU A 57 -9.61 -11.82 -3.02
CA GLU A 57 -8.55 -11.89 -2.02
C GLU A 57 -7.95 -13.30 -1.90
N LEU A 58 -8.78 -14.35 -1.84
CA LEU A 58 -8.29 -15.72 -1.73
C LEU A 58 -7.64 -16.23 -3.03
N LEU A 59 -8.12 -15.80 -4.19
CA LEU A 59 -7.47 -16.12 -5.48
C LEU A 59 -6.12 -15.42 -5.60
N TRP A 60 -6.03 -14.17 -5.16
CA TRP A 60 -4.78 -13.43 -5.09
C TRP A 60 -3.75 -14.14 -4.19
N PHE A 61 -4.16 -14.56 -2.98
CA PHE A 61 -3.33 -15.39 -2.10
C PHE A 61 -2.85 -16.66 -2.80
N ALA A 62 -3.77 -17.42 -3.41
CA ALA A 62 -3.45 -18.68 -4.06
C ALA A 62 -2.47 -18.51 -5.23
N LYS A 63 -2.57 -17.41 -5.99
CA LYS A 63 -1.64 -17.05 -7.07
C LYS A 63 -0.23 -16.88 -6.52
N HIS A 64 -0.06 -16.04 -5.48
CA HIS A 64 1.24 -15.77 -4.91
C HIS A 64 1.84 -16.96 -4.17
N ALA A 65 1.05 -17.67 -3.36
CA ALA A 65 1.51 -18.86 -2.63
C ALA A 65 2.01 -19.99 -3.56
N ARG A 66 1.45 -20.10 -4.79
CA ARG A 66 1.93 -21.08 -5.78
C ARG A 66 3.24 -20.67 -6.45
N ASN A 67 3.43 -19.38 -6.67
CA ASN A 67 4.53 -18.84 -7.47
C ASN A 67 5.72 -18.39 -6.61
N SER A 68 5.54 -18.27 -5.31
CA SER A 68 6.55 -17.79 -4.38
C SER A 68 7.33 -18.96 -3.79
N ASN A 69 8.64 -18.85 -3.71
CA ASN A 69 9.50 -19.80 -3.04
C ASN A 69 9.71 -19.48 -1.54
N GLY A 70 9.06 -18.49 -0.99
CA GLY A 70 9.02 -18.15 0.43
C GLY A 70 10.30 -17.54 1.03
N ILE A 71 11.44 -17.76 0.43
CA ILE A 71 12.75 -17.37 0.98
C ILE A 71 12.92 -15.86 1.07
N PHE A 72 12.40 -15.11 0.09
CA PHE A 72 12.53 -13.65 0.04
C PHE A 72 11.84 -12.93 1.21
N LEU A 73 10.74 -13.49 1.71
CA LEU A 73 9.98 -12.91 2.81
C LEU A 73 10.69 -13.06 4.17
N LEU A 74 11.56 -14.07 4.31
CA LEU A 74 12.36 -14.24 5.52
C LEU A 74 13.54 -13.27 5.58
N GLN A 75 14.09 -12.88 4.44
CA GLN A 75 15.18 -11.90 4.38
C GLN A 75 14.69 -10.47 4.70
N SER A 76 13.45 -10.15 4.35
CA SER A 76 12.87 -8.84 4.60
C SER A 76 12.71 -8.51 6.08
N ILE A 77 12.56 -9.51 6.94
CA ILE A 77 12.39 -9.32 8.38
C ILE A 77 13.70 -8.87 9.06
N ALA A 78 14.84 -9.15 8.45
CA ALA A 78 16.16 -9.00 9.08
C ALA A 78 16.83 -7.63 8.88
N TRP A 79 16.36 -6.78 7.93
CA TRP A 79 17.06 -5.52 7.70
C TRP A 79 16.57 -4.39 8.61
N ASP A 80 17.54 -3.60 9.09
CA ASP A 80 17.29 -2.45 9.95
C ASP A 80 17.10 -1.19 9.08
N PRO A 81 15.91 -0.55 9.07
CA PRO A 81 15.66 0.64 8.27
C PRO A 81 16.42 1.88 8.77
N THR A 82 17.04 1.83 9.96
CA THR A 82 17.89 2.94 10.45
C THR A 82 19.28 2.89 9.84
N LEU A 83 19.68 1.76 9.28
CA LEU A 83 20.98 1.59 8.62
C LEU A 83 20.82 1.91 7.13
N HIS A 84 21.11 3.16 6.76
CA HIS A 84 21.13 3.60 5.37
C HIS A 84 22.29 2.94 4.62
N THR A 85 21.97 1.94 3.82
CA THR A 85 22.91 1.27 2.95
C THR A 85 22.80 1.79 1.51
N SER A 86 23.82 1.57 0.67
CA SER A 86 23.83 2.04 -0.73
C SER A 86 22.73 1.41 -1.59
N ASP A 87 22.09 0.34 -1.13
CA ASP A 87 20.99 -0.37 -1.79
C ASP A 87 19.60 0.05 -1.27
N THR A 88 19.53 1.10 -0.45
CA THR A 88 18.30 1.60 0.14
C THR A 88 17.91 2.95 -0.46
N MET A 89 16.74 3.01 -1.07
CA MET A 89 16.12 4.24 -1.55
C MET A 89 15.28 4.88 -0.44
N ILE A 90 15.38 6.20 -0.29
CA ILE A 90 14.51 6.97 0.58
C ILE A 90 13.48 7.71 -0.27
N CYS A 91 12.23 7.68 0.15
CA CYS A 91 11.13 8.39 -0.48
C CYS A 91 10.29 9.09 0.58
N PHE A 92 9.86 10.32 0.29
CA PHE A 92 8.88 11.04 1.10
C PHE A 92 7.59 11.16 0.33
N THR A 93 6.47 10.93 1.00
CA THR A 93 5.13 10.93 0.38
C THR A 93 4.19 11.86 1.13
N ASP A 94 3.32 12.54 0.40
CA ASP A 94 2.27 13.39 0.95
C ASP A 94 1.09 13.46 -0.01
N ALA A 95 -0.11 13.69 0.53
CA ALA A 95 -1.29 13.98 -0.25
C ALA A 95 -2.18 15.03 0.40
N CYS A 96 -2.83 15.82 -0.44
CA CYS A 96 -3.92 16.71 -0.08
C CYS A 96 -5.17 16.38 -0.91
N LEU A 97 -6.26 17.14 -0.75
CA LEU A 97 -7.46 16.90 -1.52
C LEU A 97 -7.29 17.19 -3.02
N ASP A 98 -6.37 18.09 -3.37
CA ASP A 98 -6.13 18.54 -4.73
C ASP A 98 -4.97 17.83 -5.42
N GLY A 99 -4.09 17.17 -4.63
CA GLY A 99 -2.89 16.58 -5.19
C GLY A 99 -2.22 15.51 -4.35
N MET A 100 -1.43 14.72 -5.06
CA MET A 100 -0.57 13.68 -4.50
C MET A 100 0.87 13.94 -4.93
N ALA A 101 1.84 13.71 -4.05
CA ALA A 101 3.24 13.87 -4.36
C ALA A 101 4.15 12.92 -3.61
N TYR A 102 5.24 12.56 -4.25
CA TYR A 102 6.36 11.86 -3.62
C TYR A 102 7.67 12.33 -4.23
N TRP A 103 8.77 12.18 -3.48
CA TRP A 103 10.08 12.54 -3.97
C TRP A 103 11.19 11.65 -3.42
N PHE A 104 12.21 11.47 -4.22
CA PHE A 104 13.41 10.70 -3.94
C PHE A 104 14.60 11.64 -3.74
N PRO A 105 15.02 11.94 -2.49
CA PRO A 105 16.14 12.85 -2.22
C PRO A 105 17.43 12.47 -2.93
N GLN A 106 17.77 11.18 -2.96
CA GLN A 106 19.01 10.70 -3.56
C GLN A 106 19.06 10.92 -5.07
N LEU A 107 17.91 10.98 -5.74
CA LEU A 107 17.79 11.18 -7.17
C LEU A 107 17.51 12.63 -7.55
N ASN A 108 17.19 13.49 -6.59
CA ASN A 108 16.64 14.84 -6.83
C ASN A 108 15.38 14.81 -7.72
N LEU A 109 14.56 13.77 -7.63
CA LEU A 109 13.34 13.60 -8.41
C LEU A 109 12.11 13.76 -7.55
N GLY A 110 11.22 14.67 -7.91
CA GLY A 110 9.91 14.87 -7.33
C GLY A 110 8.81 14.59 -8.34
N PHE A 111 7.74 13.97 -7.88
CA PHE A 111 6.60 13.60 -8.70
C PHE A 111 5.33 14.17 -8.08
N GLN A 112 4.46 14.70 -8.91
CA GLN A 112 3.19 15.27 -8.46
C GLN A 112 2.06 14.87 -9.41
N PHE A 113 0.86 14.73 -8.88
CA PHE A 113 -0.35 14.44 -9.63
C PHE A 113 -1.49 15.27 -9.10
N ARG A 114 -2.21 15.96 -10.00
CA ARG A 114 -3.42 16.71 -9.64
C ARG A 114 -4.62 15.77 -9.66
N ILE A 115 -5.30 15.68 -8.53
CA ILE A 115 -6.51 14.87 -8.42
C ILE A 115 -7.63 15.61 -9.17
N PRO A 116 -8.24 14.99 -10.19
CA PRO A 116 -9.35 15.60 -10.90
C PRO A 116 -10.56 15.81 -9.98
N ASP A 117 -11.27 16.93 -10.11
CA ASP A 117 -12.45 17.27 -9.27
C ASP A 117 -13.49 16.14 -9.28
N GLU A 118 -13.69 15.49 -10.41
CA GLU A 118 -14.60 14.36 -10.58
C GLU A 118 -14.19 13.11 -9.77
N SER A 119 -12.91 13.02 -9.42
CA SER A 119 -12.32 11.91 -8.66
C SER A 119 -12.20 12.20 -7.17
N GLN A 120 -12.53 13.40 -6.71
CA GLN A 120 -12.48 13.81 -5.29
C GLN A 120 -13.62 13.17 -4.46
N THR A 121 -13.86 11.88 -4.66
CA THR A 121 -14.91 11.11 -3.98
C THR A 121 -14.39 10.38 -2.75
N HIS A 122 -13.10 10.34 -2.57
CA HIS A 122 -12.44 9.65 -1.47
C HIS A 122 -12.00 10.62 -0.38
N HIS A 123 -11.83 10.11 0.82
CA HIS A 123 -11.21 10.86 1.92
C HIS A 123 -9.71 11.04 1.66
N ILE A 124 -9.10 12.09 2.22
CA ILE A 124 -7.67 12.38 2.11
C ILE A 124 -6.80 11.15 2.40
N PHE A 125 -7.16 10.36 3.38
CA PHE A 125 -6.45 9.13 3.74
C PHE A 125 -6.33 8.10 2.58
N TYR A 126 -7.31 8.09 1.66
CA TYR A 126 -7.21 7.25 0.47
C TYR A 126 -6.10 7.73 -0.48
N TYR A 127 -5.98 9.04 -0.66
CA TYR A 127 -4.94 9.62 -1.52
C TYR A 127 -3.55 9.46 -0.91
N GLU A 128 -3.43 9.53 0.41
CA GLU A 128 -2.21 9.18 1.13
C GLU A 128 -1.78 7.74 0.84
N ALA A 129 -2.72 6.78 0.99
CA ALA A 129 -2.47 5.38 0.70
C ALA A 129 -2.11 5.15 -0.78
N LEU A 130 -2.81 5.82 -1.69
CA LEU A 130 -2.54 5.74 -3.12
C LEU A 130 -1.19 6.34 -3.49
N THR A 131 -0.78 7.42 -2.82
CA THR A 131 0.55 8.05 -3.04
C THR A 131 1.68 7.10 -2.66
N VAL A 132 1.58 6.43 -1.51
CA VAL A 132 2.53 5.39 -1.10
C VAL A 132 2.58 4.25 -2.14
N THR A 133 1.41 3.80 -2.61
CA THR A 133 1.33 2.80 -3.67
C THR A 133 2.05 3.26 -4.93
N CYS A 134 1.81 4.50 -5.38
CA CYS A 134 2.45 5.05 -6.58
C CYS A 134 3.97 5.15 -6.41
N ALA A 135 4.45 5.58 -5.26
CA ALA A 135 5.88 5.70 -4.97
C ALA A 135 6.59 4.34 -4.99
N ILE A 136 5.94 3.28 -4.47
CA ILE A 136 6.48 1.91 -4.51
C ILE A 136 6.48 1.34 -5.94
N LEU A 137 5.45 1.63 -6.72
CA LEU A 137 5.35 1.17 -8.11
C LEU A 137 6.19 1.99 -9.09
N ASP A 138 6.83 3.07 -8.63
CA ASP A 138 7.67 3.91 -9.47
C ASP A 138 8.93 3.16 -9.93
N LYS A 139 9.25 3.27 -11.22
CA LYS A 139 10.37 2.56 -11.84
C LYS A 139 11.72 3.29 -11.72
N HIS A 140 11.73 4.51 -11.19
CA HIS A 140 12.98 5.27 -11.07
C HIS A 140 13.83 4.77 -9.90
N HIS A 141 13.23 4.15 -8.88
CA HIS A 141 13.99 3.42 -7.87
C HIS A 141 14.27 2.00 -8.37
N ASN A 142 15.51 1.65 -8.56
CA ASN A 142 15.94 0.31 -8.99
C ASN A 142 16.79 -0.36 -7.90
N LEU A 143 16.39 -0.15 -6.64
CA LEU A 143 17.09 -0.70 -5.48
C LEU A 143 16.25 -1.80 -4.82
N SER A 144 16.93 -2.70 -4.13
CA SER A 144 16.28 -3.84 -3.45
C SER A 144 15.49 -3.42 -2.20
N ARG A 145 15.70 -2.19 -1.70
CA ARG A 145 15.08 -1.69 -0.47
C ARG A 145 14.59 -0.27 -0.65
N ILE A 146 13.41 0.01 -0.11
CA ILE A 146 12.82 1.35 -0.09
C ILE A 146 12.29 1.69 1.31
N ILE A 147 12.64 2.87 1.80
CA ILE A 147 12.07 3.46 3.01
C ILE A 147 11.18 4.62 2.58
N LEU A 148 9.89 4.51 2.89
CA LEU A 148 8.94 5.59 2.64
C LEU A 148 8.65 6.32 3.95
N HIS A 149 8.70 7.63 3.88
CA HIS A 149 8.33 8.51 4.97
C HIS A 149 6.98 9.15 4.69
N SER A 150 6.07 9.08 5.66
CA SER A 150 4.77 9.74 5.65
C SER A 150 4.50 10.38 7.00
N ASP A 151 3.84 11.52 7.04
CA ASP A 151 3.39 12.16 8.28
C ASP A 151 2.00 11.65 8.73
N ASN A 152 1.41 10.71 8.00
CA ASN A 152 0.16 10.07 8.34
C ASN A 152 0.36 8.75 9.12
N GLN A 153 0.19 8.78 10.44
CA GLN A 153 0.36 7.61 11.31
C GLN A 153 -0.56 6.44 10.93
N ASN A 154 -1.80 6.71 10.52
CA ASN A 154 -2.72 5.64 10.13
C ASN A 154 -2.21 4.86 8.91
N MET A 155 -1.49 5.54 8.02
CA MET A 155 -0.86 4.91 6.86
C MET A 155 0.26 3.96 7.30
N VAL A 156 1.11 4.41 8.21
CA VAL A 156 2.17 3.59 8.80
C VAL A 156 1.59 2.36 9.51
N ASP A 157 0.50 2.53 10.26
CA ASP A 157 -0.16 1.45 10.99
C ASP A 157 -0.76 0.37 10.07
N ILE A 158 -1.37 0.76 8.94
CA ILE A 158 -1.86 -0.19 7.92
C ILE A 158 -0.70 -1.03 7.37
N TRP A 159 0.44 -0.39 7.08
CA TRP A 159 1.59 -1.10 6.54
C TRP A 159 2.28 -2.01 7.57
N HIS A 160 2.35 -1.59 8.82
CA HIS A 160 2.89 -2.43 9.88
C HIS A 160 2.00 -3.63 10.19
N SER A 161 0.69 -3.42 10.18
CA SER A 161 -0.27 -4.50 10.44
C SER A 161 -0.56 -5.38 9.24
N LEU A 162 -0.40 -4.86 8.02
CA LEU A 162 -0.88 -5.44 6.76
C LEU A 162 -2.38 -5.75 6.80
N GLU A 163 -3.15 -4.92 7.51
CA GLU A 163 -4.59 -5.03 7.67
C GLU A 163 -5.27 -3.73 7.25
N ALA A 164 -6.19 -3.83 6.32
CA ALA A 164 -6.97 -2.69 5.87
C ALA A 164 -8.39 -3.11 5.50
N SER A 165 -9.34 -2.19 5.70
CA SER A 165 -10.70 -2.33 5.19
C SER A 165 -10.78 -1.86 3.72
N PRO A 166 -11.77 -2.29 2.94
CA PRO A 166 -12.04 -1.67 1.65
C PRO A 166 -12.29 -0.16 1.78
N PRO A 167 -11.80 0.69 0.84
CA PRO A 167 -11.06 0.34 -0.38
C PRO A 167 -9.55 0.17 -0.20
N TYR A 168 -9.00 0.44 0.98
CA TYR A 168 -7.56 0.47 1.27
C TYR A 168 -6.89 -0.89 1.08
N ASN A 169 -7.61 -1.99 1.38
CA ASN A 169 -7.07 -3.34 1.20
C ASN A 169 -6.67 -3.63 -0.26
N GLN A 170 -7.40 -3.07 -1.22
CA GLN A 170 -7.07 -3.22 -2.64
C GLN A 170 -5.76 -2.49 -3.00
N LEU A 171 -5.53 -1.30 -2.43
CA LEU A 171 -4.26 -0.58 -2.61
C LEU A 171 -3.10 -1.35 -1.98
N LEU A 172 -3.31 -1.89 -0.79
CA LEU A 172 -2.31 -2.69 -0.09
C LEU A 172 -1.91 -3.93 -0.91
N MET A 173 -2.90 -4.68 -1.44
CA MET A 173 -2.64 -5.83 -2.32
C MET A 173 -1.88 -5.42 -3.59
N LEU A 174 -2.29 -4.34 -4.25
CA LEU A 174 -1.63 -3.81 -5.45
C LEU A 174 -0.17 -3.44 -5.17
N THR A 175 0.08 -2.83 -4.03
CA THR A 175 1.43 -2.46 -3.62
C THR A 175 2.30 -3.68 -3.34
N ILE A 176 1.73 -4.69 -2.67
CA ILE A 176 2.42 -5.97 -2.42
C ILE A 176 2.74 -6.69 -3.74
N ASP A 177 1.83 -6.66 -4.72
CA ASP A 177 2.12 -7.17 -6.07
C ASP A 177 3.38 -6.50 -6.65
N GLY A 178 3.45 -5.17 -6.56
CA GLY A 178 4.63 -4.42 -7.02
C GLY A 178 5.91 -4.79 -6.29
N LEU A 179 5.87 -4.95 -4.97
CA LEU A 179 7.03 -5.36 -4.16
C LEU A 179 7.51 -6.76 -4.52
N ILE A 180 6.59 -7.70 -4.73
CA ILE A 180 6.92 -9.07 -5.14
C ILE A 180 7.52 -9.09 -6.55
N ASP A 181 6.88 -8.38 -7.49
CA ASP A 181 7.28 -8.36 -8.89
C ASP A 181 8.66 -7.68 -9.08
N SER A 182 8.96 -6.64 -8.30
CA SER A 182 10.25 -5.94 -8.33
C SER A 182 11.32 -6.55 -7.42
N ASN A 183 10.96 -7.55 -6.60
CA ASN A 183 11.81 -8.09 -5.53
C ASN A 183 12.37 -6.98 -4.62
N THR A 184 11.52 -6.02 -4.28
CA THR A 184 11.85 -4.89 -3.43
C THR A 184 11.26 -5.08 -2.04
N ASP A 185 12.04 -4.80 -1.01
CA ASP A 185 11.56 -4.74 0.37
C ASP A 185 11.24 -3.29 0.77
N ALA A 186 10.10 -3.06 1.41
CA ALA A 186 9.64 -1.73 1.79
C ALA A 186 9.46 -1.61 3.31
N ARG A 187 9.81 -0.43 3.83
CA ARG A 187 9.42 0.00 5.17
C ARG A 187 8.76 1.37 5.09
N ILE A 188 7.68 1.54 5.81
CA ILE A 188 7.00 2.82 5.90
C ILE A 188 7.14 3.33 7.31
N LEU A 189 7.71 4.52 7.44
CA LEU A 189 8.05 5.15 8.70
C LEU A 189 7.33 6.47 8.85
N HIS A 190 6.86 6.74 10.06
CA HIS A 190 6.29 8.04 10.38
C HIS A 190 7.40 9.09 10.52
N VAL A 191 7.15 10.26 9.96
CA VAL A 191 7.97 11.47 10.19
C VAL A 191 7.07 12.62 10.61
N PRO A 192 7.56 13.55 11.45
CA PRO A 192 6.83 14.78 11.71
C PRO A 192 6.60 15.58 10.42
N ARG A 193 5.47 16.27 10.31
CA ARG A 193 5.14 17.10 9.14
C ARG A 193 6.25 18.12 8.82
N THR A 194 6.93 18.64 9.83
CA THR A 194 8.07 19.53 9.67
C THR A 194 9.27 18.91 8.96
N SER A 195 9.34 17.58 8.90
CA SER A 195 10.37 16.83 8.17
C SER A 195 9.88 16.34 6.80
N ASN A 196 8.58 16.53 6.48
CA ASN A 196 7.97 16.14 5.20
C ASN A 196 7.73 17.33 4.25
N THR A 197 8.40 18.45 4.48
CA THR A 197 8.08 19.74 3.86
C THR A 197 8.17 19.76 2.34
N VAL A 198 9.09 19.02 1.73
CA VAL A 198 9.23 18.99 0.26
C VAL A 198 8.05 18.24 -0.35
N ALA A 199 7.67 17.06 0.18
CA ALA A 199 6.51 16.31 -0.30
C ALA A 199 5.21 17.11 -0.10
N ASP A 200 5.02 17.75 1.08
CA ASP A 200 3.88 18.64 1.37
C ASP A 200 3.78 19.80 0.37
N THR A 201 4.89 20.47 0.06
CA THR A 201 4.87 21.55 -0.94
C THR A 201 4.56 21.06 -2.35
N LEU A 202 5.01 19.87 -2.71
CA LEU A 202 4.72 19.26 -4.00
C LEU A 202 3.25 18.83 -4.13
N SER A 203 2.65 18.25 -3.08
CA SER A 203 1.24 17.85 -3.07
C SER A 203 0.31 19.06 -3.24
N HIS A 204 0.72 20.22 -2.72
CA HIS A 204 0.04 21.51 -2.85
C HIS A 204 0.43 22.31 -4.11
N PHE A 205 1.24 21.74 -5.01
CA PHE A 205 1.74 22.41 -6.24
C PHE A 205 2.51 23.72 -5.99
N ASN A 206 3.07 23.90 -4.79
CA ASN A 206 3.92 25.04 -4.46
C ASN A 206 5.37 24.78 -4.92
N ASN A 207 5.54 24.65 -6.23
CA ASN A 207 6.82 24.25 -6.83
C ASN A 207 7.94 25.26 -6.58
N MET A 208 7.61 26.55 -6.42
CA MET A 208 8.61 27.57 -6.09
C MET A 208 9.23 27.32 -4.72
N LEU A 209 8.41 26.99 -3.73
CA LEU A 209 8.89 26.67 -2.38
C LEU A 209 9.61 25.31 -2.36
N ALA A 210 9.10 24.31 -3.08
CA ALA A 210 9.79 23.03 -3.20
C ALA A 210 11.22 23.17 -3.75
N LEU A 211 11.42 24.03 -4.78
CA LEU A 211 12.73 24.33 -5.34
C LEU A 211 13.62 25.15 -4.41
N GLN A 212 13.05 25.97 -3.51
CA GLN A 212 13.84 26.65 -2.47
C GLN A 212 14.35 25.66 -1.42
N LEU A 213 13.50 24.66 -1.05
CA LEU A 213 13.85 23.62 -0.07
C LEU A 213 14.82 22.58 -0.65
N ALA A 214 14.69 22.28 -1.94
CA ALA A 214 15.51 21.32 -2.67
C ALA A 214 15.93 21.90 -4.03
N PRO A 215 17.01 22.71 -4.10
CA PRO A 215 17.35 23.48 -5.33
C PRO A 215 17.68 22.66 -6.56
N GLN A 216 18.04 21.38 -6.40
CA GLN A 216 18.34 20.47 -7.52
C GLN A 216 17.15 19.60 -7.91
N LEU A 217 15.97 19.83 -7.34
CA LEU A 217 14.79 19.03 -7.54
C LEU A 217 14.28 19.15 -8.98
N HIS A 218 14.14 18.02 -9.66
CA HIS A 218 13.45 17.90 -10.94
C HIS A 218 12.01 17.43 -10.70
N ILE A 219 11.03 18.26 -11.05
CA ILE A 219 9.62 17.98 -10.80
C ILE A 219 8.99 17.42 -12.08
N SER A 220 8.37 16.25 -11.95
CA SER A 220 7.66 15.56 -13.03
C SER A 220 6.23 15.19 -12.59
N THR A 221 5.41 14.78 -13.55
CA THR A 221 4.08 14.25 -13.25
C THR A 221 4.11 12.73 -13.28
N PHE A 222 3.27 12.10 -12.47
CA PHE A 222 3.03 10.66 -12.54
C PHE A 222 1.56 10.36 -12.86
N GLN A 223 1.25 9.10 -13.14
CA GLN A 223 -0.12 8.63 -13.33
C GLN A 223 -0.42 7.50 -12.33
N PRO A 224 -1.43 7.64 -11.50
CA PRO A 224 -1.88 6.55 -10.63
C PRO A 224 -2.31 5.32 -11.43
N PRO A 225 -2.22 4.12 -10.88
CA PRO A 225 -2.69 2.91 -11.53
C PRO A 225 -4.15 3.01 -11.96
N GLN A 226 -4.47 2.42 -13.12
CA GLN A 226 -5.83 2.47 -13.66
C GLN A 226 -6.86 1.94 -12.67
N GLY A 227 -7.99 2.63 -12.56
CA GLY A 227 -9.11 2.25 -11.69
C GLY A 227 -8.97 2.65 -10.22
N THR A 228 -7.82 3.18 -9.78
CA THR A 228 -7.63 3.59 -8.38
C THR A 228 -8.31 4.92 -8.05
N LEU A 229 -8.50 5.82 -9.01
CA LEU A 229 -9.22 7.09 -8.81
C LEU A 229 -10.73 6.99 -9.01
N GLY A 230 -11.27 5.78 -9.12
CA GLY A 230 -12.65 5.55 -9.52
C GLY A 230 -12.79 5.58 -11.05
N ALA A 231 -13.68 4.76 -11.59
CA ALA A 231 -14.03 4.89 -13.01
C ALA A 231 -14.76 6.21 -13.18
N ALA A 232 -14.27 7.09 -14.05
CA ALA A 232 -15.09 8.19 -14.54
C ALA A 232 -16.44 7.59 -14.97
N LYS A 233 -17.52 7.99 -14.30
CA LYS A 233 -18.85 7.57 -14.71
C LYS A 233 -19.02 8.01 -16.16
N LYS A 234 -19.02 7.04 -17.09
CA LYS A 234 -19.44 7.28 -18.47
C LYS A 234 -20.92 7.57 -18.52
#